data_469ee1eee3ce5958db05b7fb4473aef0
#
_entry.id   469ee1eee3ce5958db05b7fb4473aef0
#
_cell.length_a   1.000
_cell.length_b   1.000
_cell.length_c   1.000
_cell.angle_alpha   90.00
_cell.angle_beta   90.00
_cell.angle_gamma   90.00
#
_symmetry.space_group_name_H-M   'P 1'
#
loop_
_entity.id
_entity.type
_entity.pdbx_description
1 polymer ?
#
loop_
_entity_poly.entity_id
_entity_poly.type
_entity_poly.pdbx_seq_one_letter_code
_entity_poly.pdbx_strand_id
1 'polypeptide(L)'
;MQRERVSENVYWFQSDVYAQVTAGVIVGPQWAVVVDTLALPDETLGMRDFIERELSVPVRYVINTHYHADHAWGNCFFPGATVIAHARCRELLEERGRPSLETARRQN
;
A
#
# COMPACT_ATOMS: atom_id res chain seq x y z
N MET A 1 -7.01 11.38 4.14
CA MET A 1 -5.74 11.07 3.46
C MET A 1 -5.34 12.22 2.56
N GLN A 2 -4.09 12.63 2.67
CA GLN A 2 -3.55 13.66 1.80
C GLN A 2 -2.96 13.04 0.54
N ARG A 3 -3.01 13.78 -0.57
CA ARG A 3 -2.51 13.32 -1.85
C ARG A 3 -1.83 14.49 -2.55
N GLU A 4 -0.66 14.23 -3.13
CA GLU A 4 0.10 15.24 -3.87
C GLU A 4 0.75 14.63 -5.10
N ARG A 5 0.68 15.35 -6.23
CA ARG A 5 1.41 14.99 -7.43
C ARG A 5 2.81 15.58 -7.34
N VAL A 6 3.83 14.72 -7.23
CA VAL A 6 5.22 15.17 -7.04
C VAL A 6 6.01 15.26 -8.35
N SER A 7 5.55 14.59 -9.39
CA SER A 7 6.10 14.72 -10.74
C SER A 7 5.03 14.32 -11.74
N GLU A 8 5.35 14.31 -13.04
CA GLU A 8 4.38 14.02 -14.09
C GLU A 8 3.62 12.71 -13.86
N ASN A 9 4.31 11.67 -13.38
CA ASN A 9 3.75 10.34 -13.22
C ASN A 9 3.96 9.74 -11.84
N VAL A 10 4.23 10.56 -10.83
CA VAL A 10 4.41 10.09 -9.44
C VAL A 10 3.50 10.87 -8.51
N TYR A 11 2.73 10.13 -7.71
CA TYR A 11 1.86 10.68 -6.66
C TYR A 11 2.31 10.18 -5.31
N TRP A 12 2.08 11.00 -4.30
CA TRP A 12 2.40 10.74 -2.91
C TRP A 12 1.11 10.78 -2.08
N PHE A 13 0.99 9.85 -1.15
CA PHE A 13 -0.15 9.77 -0.23
C PHE A 13 0.35 9.77 1.20
N GLN A 14 -0.39 10.43 2.08
CA GLN A 14 -0.08 10.44 3.50
C GLN A 14 -1.35 10.17 4.31
N SER A 15 -1.25 9.26 5.28
CA SER A 15 -2.34 8.98 6.21
C SER A 15 -2.58 10.17 7.14
N ASP A 16 -3.85 10.51 7.35
CA ASP A 16 -4.23 11.51 8.36
C ASP A 16 -4.43 10.88 9.73
N VAL A 17 -4.59 9.56 9.79
CA VAL A 17 -5.04 8.85 10.98
C VAL A 17 -3.91 8.05 11.63
N TYR A 18 -3.01 7.49 10.85
CA TYR A 18 -2.01 6.56 11.34
C TYR A 18 -0.59 7.11 11.16
N ALA A 19 -0.09 7.82 12.18
CA ALA A 19 1.31 8.24 12.32
C ALA A 19 1.89 8.99 11.09
N GLN A 20 1.04 9.61 10.27
CA GLN A 20 1.47 10.33 9.06
C GLN A 20 2.32 9.47 8.10
N VAL A 21 2.09 8.15 8.09
CA VAL A 21 2.81 7.27 7.19
C VAL A 21 2.47 7.56 5.73
N THR A 22 3.39 7.23 4.84
CA THR A 22 3.29 7.57 3.43
C THR A 22 3.31 6.34 2.54
N ALA A 23 2.71 6.50 1.36
CA ALA A 23 2.79 5.56 0.26
C ALA A 23 2.96 6.35 -1.03
N GLY A 24 3.35 5.68 -2.09
CA GLY A 24 3.53 6.32 -3.38
C GLY A 24 2.96 5.49 -4.51
N VAL A 25 2.72 6.13 -5.64
CA VAL A 25 2.38 5.43 -6.87
C VAL A 25 3.14 6.01 -8.04
N ILE A 26 3.68 5.11 -8.87
CA ILE A 26 4.33 5.46 -10.13
C ILE A 26 3.41 4.98 -11.25
N VAL A 27 2.97 5.90 -12.09
CA VAL A 27 1.97 5.63 -13.12
C VAL A 27 2.62 5.46 -14.47
N GLY A 28 2.45 4.29 -15.08
CA GLY A 28 2.82 4.04 -16.46
C GLY A 28 1.64 4.24 -17.40
N PRO A 29 1.83 4.10 -18.72
CA PRO A 29 0.75 4.28 -19.69
C PRO A 29 -0.31 3.18 -19.64
N GLN A 30 0.03 2.00 -19.12
CA GLN A 30 -0.87 0.85 -19.10
C GLN A 30 -1.11 0.27 -17.72
N TRP A 31 -0.26 0.56 -16.74
CA TRP A 31 -0.38 0.05 -15.37
C TRP A 31 0.44 0.91 -14.40
N ALA A 32 0.19 0.73 -13.12
CA ALA A 32 0.84 1.47 -12.05
C ALA A 32 1.59 0.54 -11.09
N VAL A 33 2.59 1.10 -10.41
CA VAL A 33 3.31 0.45 -9.31
C VAL A 33 3.01 1.23 -8.04
N VAL A 34 2.55 0.54 -7.01
CA VAL A 34 2.31 1.11 -5.68
C VAL A 34 3.50 0.79 -4.79
N VAL A 35 4.02 1.80 -4.10
CA VAL A 35 5.11 1.65 -3.13
C VAL A 35 4.51 1.83 -1.74
N ASP A 36 4.44 0.76 -0.98
CA ASP A 36 3.78 0.62 0.31
C ASP A 36 2.26 0.84 0.20
N THR A 37 1.49 0.31 1.15
CA THR A 37 0.05 0.19 0.99
C THR A 37 -0.76 0.81 2.12
N LEU A 38 -0.10 1.50 3.06
CA LEU A 38 -0.75 2.03 4.25
C LEU A 38 -1.32 0.90 5.14
N ALA A 39 -1.96 1.24 6.23
CA ALA A 39 -2.48 0.26 7.19
C ALA A 39 -4.01 0.20 7.23
N LEU A 40 -4.67 1.34 7.07
CA LEU A 40 -6.11 1.43 7.27
C LEU A 40 -6.86 1.15 5.96
N PRO A 41 -7.86 0.23 5.99
CA PRO A 41 -8.57 -0.16 4.77
C PRO A 41 -9.16 1.01 3.98
N ASP A 42 -9.78 1.97 4.64
CA ASP A 42 -10.40 3.10 3.98
C ASP A 42 -9.39 3.94 3.19
N GLU A 43 -8.20 4.15 3.77
CA GLU A 43 -7.15 4.92 3.10
C GLU A 43 -6.54 4.14 1.94
N THR A 44 -6.30 2.84 2.11
CA THR A 44 -5.77 1.99 1.04
C THR A 44 -6.76 1.88 -0.12
N LEU A 45 -8.04 1.67 0.19
CA LEU A 45 -9.09 1.62 -0.83
C LEU A 45 -9.27 2.96 -1.54
N GLY A 46 -9.12 4.07 -0.82
CA GLY A 46 -9.14 5.40 -1.42
C GLY A 46 -7.99 5.62 -2.40
N MET A 47 -6.80 5.14 -2.06
CA MET A 47 -5.64 5.19 -2.94
C MET A 47 -5.86 4.34 -4.19
N ARG A 48 -6.34 3.11 -4.02
CA ARG A 48 -6.65 2.21 -5.13
C ARG A 48 -7.71 2.81 -6.06
N ASP A 49 -8.77 3.36 -5.50
CA ASP A 49 -9.86 3.96 -6.24
C ASP A 49 -9.37 5.13 -7.10
N PHE A 50 -8.53 5.99 -6.52
CA PHE A 50 -7.92 7.08 -7.25
C PHE A 50 -7.10 6.59 -8.46
N ILE A 51 -6.28 5.55 -8.27
CA ILE A 51 -5.45 5.01 -9.34
C ILE A 51 -6.30 4.39 -10.45
N GLU A 52 -7.27 3.56 -10.10
CA GLU A 52 -8.08 2.83 -11.07
C GLU A 52 -9.12 3.70 -11.77
N ARG A 53 -9.73 4.65 -11.07
CA ARG A 53 -10.79 5.49 -11.64
C ARG A 53 -10.29 6.80 -12.22
N GLU A 54 -9.49 7.56 -11.47
CA GLU A 54 -9.04 8.87 -11.95
C GLU A 54 -7.82 8.76 -12.85
N LEU A 55 -6.87 7.89 -12.55
CA LEU A 55 -5.70 7.68 -13.41
C LEU A 55 -5.96 6.63 -14.48
N SER A 56 -7.02 5.85 -14.36
CA SER A 56 -7.50 4.89 -15.37
C SER A 56 -6.50 3.78 -15.71
N VAL A 57 -5.73 3.33 -14.73
CA VAL A 57 -4.79 2.21 -14.90
C VAL A 57 -4.93 1.22 -13.75
N PRO A 58 -4.73 -0.10 -14.00
CA PRO A 58 -4.69 -1.07 -12.93
C PRO A 58 -3.37 -1.02 -12.19
N VAL A 59 -3.37 -1.44 -10.92
CA VAL A 59 -2.15 -1.67 -10.16
C VAL A 59 -1.62 -3.05 -10.49
N ARG A 60 -0.42 -3.11 -11.05
CA ARG A 60 0.20 -4.38 -11.44
C ARG A 60 1.21 -4.89 -10.42
N TYR A 61 1.95 -3.99 -9.80
CA TYR A 61 2.95 -4.35 -8.81
C TYR A 61 2.76 -3.54 -7.54
N VAL A 62 3.01 -4.18 -6.41
CA VAL A 62 3.11 -3.54 -5.10
C VAL A 62 4.51 -3.80 -4.57
N ILE A 63 5.24 -2.75 -4.23
CA ILE A 63 6.57 -2.85 -3.64
C ILE A 63 6.44 -2.52 -2.15
N ASN A 64 6.83 -3.44 -1.29
CA ASN A 64 6.91 -3.17 0.14
C ASN A 64 8.35 -2.83 0.53
N THR A 65 8.54 -1.66 1.12
CA THR A 65 9.85 -1.22 1.57
C THR A 65 10.30 -1.99 2.82
N HIS A 66 9.32 -2.37 3.68
CA HIS A 66 9.56 -3.18 4.87
C HIS A 66 8.24 -3.84 5.32
N TYR A 67 8.31 -4.67 6.38
CA TYR A 67 7.18 -5.52 6.78
C TYR A 67 6.17 -4.87 7.73
N HIS A 68 6.45 -3.68 8.27
CA HIS A 68 5.56 -3.05 9.25
C HIS A 68 4.14 -2.85 8.71
N ALA A 69 3.16 -2.96 9.59
CA ALA A 69 1.74 -2.93 9.24
C ALA A 69 1.33 -1.69 8.43
N ASP A 70 1.85 -0.53 8.81
CA ASP A 70 1.55 0.75 8.18
C ASP A 70 2.08 0.88 6.75
N HIS A 71 2.86 -0.11 6.28
CA HIS A 71 3.40 -0.16 4.93
C HIS A 71 2.98 -1.40 4.15
N ALA A 72 2.49 -2.45 4.81
CA ALA A 72 2.23 -3.73 4.17
C ALA A 72 0.82 -4.28 4.35
N TRP A 73 0.06 -3.87 5.36
CA TRP A 73 -1.26 -4.43 5.63
C TRP A 73 -2.28 -4.17 4.53
N GLY A 74 -2.07 -3.14 3.72
CA GLY A 74 -2.93 -2.85 2.58
C GLY A 74 -2.71 -3.74 1.35
N ASN A 75 -1.72 -4.64 1.37
CA ASN A 75 -1.42 -5.52 0.23
C ASN A 75 -2.65 -6.31 -0.23
N CYS A 76 -3.49 -6.75 0.70
CA CYS A 76 -4.68 -7.56 0.39
C CYS A 76 -5.71 -6.82 -0.47
N PHE A 77 -5.66 -5.51 -0.55
CA PHE A 77 -6.56 -4.71 -1.37
C PHE A 77 -6.10 -4.58 -2.83
N PHE A 78 -5.00 -5.24 -3.18
CA PHE A 78 -4.47 -5.28 -4.55
C PHE A 78 -4.33 -6.74 -5.02
N PRO A 79 -5.44 -7.51 -5.08
CA PRO A 79 -5.36 -8.96 -5.33
C PRO A 79 -4.83 -9.32 -6.72
N GLY A 80 -4.97 -8.42 -7.70
CA GLY A 80 -4.43 -8.64 -9.05
C GLY A 80 -2.97 -8.27 -9.22
N ALA A 81 -2.34 -7.71 -8.19
CA ALA A 81 -0.97 -7.23 -8.26
C ALA A 81 0.03 -8.29 -7.75
N THR A 82 1.24 -8.24 -8.29
CA THR A 82 2.36 -9.02 -7.75
C THR A 82 3.09 -8.18 -6.71
N VAL A 83 3.26 -8.73 -5.51
CA VAL A 83 3.99 -8.06 -4.43
C VAL A 83 5.48 -8.36 -4.57
N ILE A 84 6.28 -7.29 -4.61
CA ILE A 84 7.74 -7.36 -4.70
C ILE A 84 8.32 -6.81 -3.40
N ALA A 85 9.16 -7.61 -2.74
CA ALA A 85 9.82 -7.23 -1.50
C ALA A 85 11.09 -8.05 -1.33
N HIS A 86 11.98 -7.57 -0.46
CA HIS A 86 13.14 -8.37 -0.08
C HIS A 86 12.67 -9.66 0.61
N ALA A 87 13.35 -10.79 0.38
CA ALA A 87 12.99 -12.08 0.96
C ALA A 87 12.81 -12.01 2.48
N ARG A 88 13.67 -11.26 3.19
CA ARG A 88 13.54 -11.07 4.63
C ARG A 88 12.26 -10.33 5.04
N CYS A 89 11.79 -9.40 4.21
CA CYS A 89 10.51 -8.73 4.44
C CYS A 89 9.36 -9.74 4.44
N ARG A 90 9.33 -10.65 3.47
CA ARG A 90 8.32 -11.70 3.39
C ARG A 90 8.35 -12.61 4.62
N GLU A 91 9.54 -13.04 5.02
CA GLU A 91 9.70 -13.88 6.22
C GLU A 91 9.17 -13.18 7.46
N LEU A 92 9.49 -11.89 7.64
CA LEU A 92 9.02 -11.11 8.78
C LEU A 92 7.52 -10.86 8.75
N LEU A 93 6.92 -10.73 7.57
CA LEU A 93 5.46 -10.64 7.43
C LEU A 93 4.78 -11.92 7.92
N GLU A 94 5.33 -13.09 7.60
CA GLU A 94 4.80 -14.37 8.06
C GLU A 94 5.02 -14.58 9.56
N GLU A 95 6.21 -14.26 10.06
CA GLU A 95 6.60 -14.52 11.46
C GLU A 95 6.00 -13.50 12.45
N ARG A 96 5.91 -12.23 12.07
CA ARG A 96 5.55 -11.13 12.97
C ARG A 96 4.31 -10.36 12.54
N GLY A 97 4.15 -10.13 11.24
CA GLY A 97 3.04 -9.37 10.71
C GLY A 97 1.70 -10.06 10.88
N ARG A 98 1.63 -11.35 10.57
CA ARG A 98 0.41 -12.14 10.72
C ARG A 98 -0.04 -12.23 12.17
N PRO A 99 0.83 -12.58 13.14
CA PRO A 99 0.43 -12.57 14.55
C PRO A 99 -0.02 -11.19 15.03
N SER A 100 0.62 -10.11 14.59
CA SER A 100 0.24 -8.74 14.94
C SER A 100 -1.15 -8.40 14.44
N LEU A 101 -1.48 -8.80 13.22
CA LEU A 101 -2.80 -8.58 12.63
C LEU A 101 -3.89 -9.33 13.40
N GLU A 102 -3.63 -10.58 13.74
CA GLU A 102 -4.56 -11.40 14.53
C GLU A 102 -4.80 -10.80 15.91
N THR A 103 -3.75 -10.31 16.57
CA THR A 103 -3.85 -9.63 17.87
C THR A 103 -4.73 -8.38 17.74
N ALA A 104 -4.53 -7.56 16.72
CA ALA A 104 -5.32 -6.38 16.47
C ALA A 104 -6.80 -6.71 16.24
N ARG A 105 -7.10 -7.79 15.51
CA ARG A 105 -8.46 -8.26 15.29
C ARG A 105 -9.15 -8.68 16.60
N ARG A 106 -8.43 -9.35 17.50
CA ARG A 106 -8.99 -9.80 18.78
C ARG A 106 -9.30 -8.65 19.73
N GLN A 107 -8.56 -7.53 19.63
CA GLN A 107 -8.75 -6.35 20.47
C GLN A 107 -9.92 -5.48 20.00
N ASN A 108 -10.38 -5.66 18.82
CA ASN A 108 -11.52 -4.96 18.25
C ASN A 108 -12.76 -5.87 18.29
#